data_b4309cc38774501e5e575b8c929b9871
#
_entry.id   b4309cc38774501e5e575b8c929b9871
#
_cell.length_a   1.000
_cell.length_b   1.000
_cell.length_c   1.000
_cell.angle_alpha   90.00
_cell.angle_beta   90.00
_cell.angle_gamma   90.00
#
_symmetry.space_group_name_H-M   'P 1'
#
loop_
_entity.id
_entity.type
_entity.pdbx_description
1 polymer ?
#
loop_
_entity_poly.entity_id
_entity_poly.type
_entity_poly.pdbx_seq_one_letter_code
_entity_poly.pdbx_strand_id
1 'polypeptide(L)'
;MPARVKDRISLLGFGGAAIGNLYRAIPESMAFASVAAALAEGVLYMDTAPHYGFGLSEQRLGAALAELDPERRVVVSTKVGRRLEPRPDADLTRVRQGFVSPEPYESVFDYSYDAVMRSYEGSRARLRRDIDVLYVHDLGRRAHGERHPHLFAEFMDGGYKALRQLRDGGAVQAIGLGVNEWEVCEDALAHGDFDIMLLAGRYTLLEQTALTSFLPLCQQRKVGIVVGGPYNSGILAHDGRYGMRRQAPLMYEYQPAPPEIVARVAALEAVCQRHGVPLASAALQFPLAHPQVLSVIPGMGNPDEVRGAKEWLTLPIPATFWAELRAQGLVHPDAPLPETA
;
A
#
# COMPACT_ATOMS: atom_id res chain seq x y z
N MET A 1 -0.40 15.65 9.77
CA MET A 1 0.86 14.87 9.63
C MET A 1 2.03 15.76 9.99
N PRO A 2 2.95 15.32 10.84
CA PRO A 2 4.17 16.07 11.13
C PRO A 2 4.93 16.39 9.84
N ALA A 3 5.36 17.64 9.66
CA ALA A 3 6.05 18.11 8.45
C ALA A 3 7.25 17.22 8.07
N ARG A 4 8.01 16.77 9.07
CA ARG A 4 9.17 15.88 8.88
C ARG A 4 8.89 14.57 8.15
N VAL A 5 7.76 13.90 8.43
CA VAL A 5 7.42 12.63 7.76
C VAL A 5 6.97 12.89 6.33
N LYS A 6 6.11 13.91 6.12
CA LYS A 6 5.63 14.29 4.79
C LYS A 6 6.78 14.62 3.84
N ASP A 7 7.75 15.37 4.30
CA ASP A 7 8.87 15.85 3.48
C ASP A 7 9.89 14.73 3.13
N ARG A 8 9.81 13.59 3.83
CA ARG A 8 10.70 12.43 3.65
C ARG A 8 10.09 11.32 2.80
N ILE A 9 8.77 11.30 2.62
CA ILE A 9 8.08 10.29 1.80
C ILE A 9 8.34 10.57 0.32
N SER A 10 8.94 9.59 -0.39
CA SER A 10 9.13 9.67 -1.85
C SER A 10 7.83 9.37 -2.60
N LEU A 11 7.66 10.00 -3.79
CA LEU A 11 6.47 9.78 -4.64
C LEU A 11 6.28 8.31 -5.03
N LEU A 12 7.39 7.62 -5.35
CA LEU A 12 7.42 6.17 -5.45
C LEU A 12 7.82 5.60 -4.11
N GLY A 13 6.99 4.77 -3.52
CA GLY A 13 7.31 3.98 -2.34
C GLY A 13 7.37 2.50 -2.66
N PHE A 14 7.88 1.70 -1.73
CA PHE A 14 8.07 0.27 -1.85
C PHE A 14 6.99 -0.49 -1.07
N GLY A 15 6.16 -1.28 -1.78
CA GLY A 15 5.17 -2.17 -1.17
C GLY A 15 5.79 -3.53 -0.82
N GLY A 16 5.94 -3.83 0.47
CA GLY A 16 6.68 -4.98 0.99
C GLY A 16 5.96 -6.33 0.92
N ALA A 17 4.73 -6.42 0.44
CA ALA A 17 4.00 -7.69 0.40
C ALA A 17 4.69 -8.75 -0.46
N ALA A 18 5.31 -8.34 -1.58
CA ALA A 18 6.02 -9.23 -2.49
C ALA A 18 7.26 -9.86 -1.85
N ILE A 19 8.01 -9.11 -1.01
CA ILE A 19 9.15 -9.68 -0.26
C ILE A 19 8.72 -10.54 0.93
N GLY A 20 7.42 -10.56 1.27
CA GLY A 20 6.79 -11.53 2.17
C GLY A 20 6.30 -12.79 1.47
N ASN A 21 6.69 -13.03 0.23
CA ASN A 21 6.28 -14.16 -0.61
C ASN A 21 4.79 -14.15 -1.02
N LEU A 22 4.20 -12.98 -1.23
CA LEU A 22 2.83 -12.89 -1.77
C LEU A 22 2.80 -13.53 -3.17
N TYR A 23 1.95 -14.53 -3.37
CA TYR A 23 1.71 -15.34 -4.57
C TYR A 23 2.89 -16.21 -5.06
N ARG A 24 4.12 -15.85 -4.75
CA ARG A 24 5.31 -16.61 -5.15
C ARG A 24 6.41 -16.53 -4.08
N ALA A 25 7.11 -17.62 -3.87
CA ALA A 25 8.32 -17.58 -3.06
C ALA A 25 9.45 -16.89 -3.83
N ILE A 26 10.17 -16.02 -3.15
CA ILE A 26 11.40 -15.41 -3.67
C ILE A 26 12.57 -15.71 -2.71
N PRO A 27 13.80 -15.90 -3.24
CA PRO A 27 14.97 -16.09 -2.41
C PRO A 27 15.28 -14.86 -1.54
N GLU A 28 15.94 -15.05 -0.42
CA GLU A 28 16.41 -13.97 0.46
C GLU A 28 17.25 -12.94 -0.30
N SER A 29 18.19 -13.42 -1.14
CA SER A 29 19.03 -12.57 -1.98
C SER A 29 18.23 -11.70 -2.96
N MET A 30 17.09 -12.20 -3.46
CA MET A 30 16.22 -11.43 -4.34
C MET A 30 15.45 -10.34 -3.57
N ALA A 31 14.97 -10.64 -2.37
CA ALA A 31 14.33 -9.65 -1.50
C ALA A 31 15.32 -8.53 -1.14
N PHE A 32 16.54 -8.89 -0.74
CA PHE A 32 17.62 -7.92 -0.48
C PHE A 32 17.93 -7.07 -1.72
N ALA A 33 18.12 -7.70 -2.88
CA ALA A 33 18.41 -6.99 -4.13
C ALA A 33 17.28 -6.04 -4.55
N SER A 34 16.01 -6.40 -4.27
CA SER A 34 14.86 -5.52 -4.53
C SER A 34 14.90 -4.26 -3.66
N VAL A 35 15.19 -4.39 -2.36
CA VAL A 35 15.35 -3.25 -1.45
C VAL A 35 16.55 -2.38 -1.84
N ALA A 36 17.69 -3.00 -2.20
CA ALA A 36 18.87 -2.29 -2.67
C ALA A 36 18.59 -1.48 -3.95
N ALA A 37 17.87 -2.08 -4.91
CA ALA A 37 17.45 -1.39 -6.13
C ALA A 37 16.52 -0.22 -5.81
N ALA A 38 15.56 -0.39 -4.89
CA ALA A 38 14.66 0.68 -4.48
C ALA A 38 15.42 1.89 -3.90
N LEU A 39 16.41 1.65 -3.05
CA LEU A 39 17.26 2.72 -2.51
C LEU A 39 18.09 3.41 -3.60
N ALA A 40 18.65 2.64 -4.55
CA ALA A 40 19.42 3.18 -5.67
C ALA A 40 18.56 4.09 -6.58
N GLU A 41 17.26 3.78 -6.72
CA GLU A 41 16.28 4.60 -7.47
C GLU A 41 15.69 5.76 -6.65
N GLY A 42 16.18 5.98 -5.42
CA GLY A 42 15.74 7.10 -4.56
C GLY A 42 14.40 6.86 -3.87
N VAL A 43 13.98 5.60 -3.71
CA VAL A 43 12.79 5.25 -2.93
C VAL A 43 13.12 5.36 -1.44
N LEU A 44 12.50 6.33 -0.77
CA LEU A 44 12.71 6.62 0.64
C LEU A 44 11.49 6.35 1.52
N TYR A 45 10.46 5.71 0.98
CA TYR A 45 9.31 5.24 1.74
C TYR A 45 9.07 3.75 1.49
N MET A 46 9.03 2.96 2.56
CA MET A 46 8.84 1.51 2.47
C MET A 46 7.78 1.03 3.45
N ASP A 47 6.76 0.37 2.92
CA ASP A 47 5.63 -0.16 3.68
C ASP A 47 5.70 -1.68 3.82
N THR A 48 5.42 -2.17 5.01
CA THR A 48 5.31 -3.59 5.31
C THR A 48 4.15 -3.88 6.28
N ALA A 49 4.02 -5.12 6.74
CA ALA A 49 3.05 -5.52 7.76
C ALA A 49 3.46 -6.83 8.43
N PRO A 50 3.05 -7.08 9.69
CA PRO A 50 3.16 -8.39 10.32
C PRO A 50 2.49 -9.49 9.50
N HIS A 51 1.36 -9.18 8.88
CA HIS A 51 0.63 -10.11 8.03
C HIS A 51 1.42 -10.58 6.80
N TYR A 52 2.34 -9.79 6.27
CA TYR A 52 3.05 -10.11 5.03
C TYR A 52 4.09 -11.22 5.22
N GLY A 53 3.69 -12.43 4.80
CA GLY A 53 4.45 -13.65 5.05
C GLY A 53 4.54 -14.02 6.54
N PHE A 54 3.62 -13.49 7.36
CA PHE A 54 3.54 -13.70 8.81
C PHE A 54 4.82 -13.29 9.54
N GLY A 55 5.33 -12.10 9.18
CA GLY A 55 6.54 -11.49 9.72
C GLY A 55 7.75 -11.54 8.80
N LEU A 56 7.73 -12.37 7.75
CA LEU A 56 8.85 -12.55 6.82
C LEU A 56 9.24 -11.23 6.13
N SER A 57 8.25 -10.45 5.67
CA SER A 57 8.50 -9.16 5.01
C SER A 57 9.21 -8.17 5.94
N GLU A 58 8.78 -8.06 7.20
CA GLU A 58 9.42 -7.18 8.18
C GLU A 58 10.86 -7.64 8.50
N GLN A 59 11.10 -8.95 8.64
CA GLN A 59 12.44 -9.50 8.87
C GLN A 59 13.38 -9.17 7.71
N ARG A 60 12.94 -9.41 6.47
CA ARG A 60 13.73 -9.15 5.25
C ARG A 60 14.00 -7.67 5.05
N LEU A 61 12.98 -6.83 5.21
CA LEU A 61 13.13 -5.39 5.10
C LEU A 61 14.08 -4.87 6.17
N GLY A 62 13.91 -5.31 7.43
CA GLY A 62 14.77 -4.92 8.54
C GLY A 62 16.24 -5.32 8.33
N ALA A 63 16.48 -6.56 7.88
CA ALA A 63 17.83 -7.04 7.59
C ALA A 63 18.48 -6.23 6.45
N ALA A 64 17.77 -5.97 5.37
CA ALA A 64 18.28 -5.18 4.24
C ALA A 64 18.58 -3.72 4.66
N LEU A 65 17.66 -3.07 5.39
CA LEU A 65 17.86 -1.68 5.81
C LEU A 65 18.94 -1.51 6.88
N ALA A 66 19.23 -2.54 7.69
CA ALA A 66 20.33 -2.49 8.64
C ALA A 66 21.70 -2.35 7.93
N GLU A 67 21.85 -2.91 6.75
CA GLU A 67 23.05 -2.83 5.94
C GLU A 67 23.05 -1.62 5.00
N LEU A 68 21.92 -1.37 4.33
CA LEU A 68 21.83 -0.42 3.21
C LEU A 68 21.46 1.00 3.63
N ASP A 69 20.84 1.18 4.81
CA ASP A 69 20.38 2.48 5.33
C ASP A 69 20.79 2.71 6.80
N PRO A 70 22.10 2.67 7.11
CA PRO A 70 22.60 2.86 8.48
C PRO A 70 22.26 4.24 9.04
N GLU A 71 22.10 5.25 8.18
CA GLU A 71 21.71 6.62 8.54
C GLU A 71 20.21 6.78 8.80
N ARG A 72 19.40 5.73 8.60
CA ARG A 72 17.96 5.71 8.82
C ARG A 72 17.21 6.81 8.05
N ARG A 73 17.55 7.03 6.79
CA ARG A 73 16.91 7.99 5.91
C ARG A 73 15.55 7.53 5.42
N VAL A 74 15.37 6.22 5.29
CA VAL A 74 14.11 5.60 4.83
C VAL A 74 13.03 5.76 5.89
N VAL A 75 11.88 6.27 5.48
CA VAL A 75 10.64 6.25 6.25
C VAL A 75 10.04 4.85 6.16
N VAL A 76 9.89 4.18 7.29
CA VAL A 76 9.30 2.83 7.35
C VAL A 76 7.92 2.88 7.97
N SER A 77 6.95 2.31 7.28
CA SER A 77 5.62 2.04 7.82
C SER A 77 5.39 0.54 8.02
N THR A 78 4.64 0.21 9.06
CA THR A 78 4.08 -1.12 9.26
C THR A 78 2.69 -1.02 9.84
N LYS A 79 2.10 -2.18 10.22
CA LYS A 79 0.68 -2.22 10.58
C LYS A 79 0.46 -2.96 11.90
N VAL A 80 -0.65 -2.63 12.57
CA VAL A 80 -1.17 -3.31 13.77
C VAL A 80 -2.62 -3.74 13.54
N GLY A 81 -3.21 -4.47 14.49
CA GLY A 81 -4.58 -4.97 14.38
C GLY A 81 -4.69 -6.37 13.76
N ARG A 82 -3.61 -6.86 13.15
CA ARG A 82 -3.43 -8.25 12.74
C ARG A 82 -2.17 -8.79 13.40
N ARG A 83 -2.29 -9.23 14.66
CA ARG A 83 -1.16 -9.73 15.44
C ARG A 83 -0.74 -11.13 15.03
N LEU A 84 0.50 -11.48 15.27
CA LEU A 84 1.04 -12.80 14.99
C LEU A 84 0.99 -13.67 16.24
N GLU A 85 0.34 -14.83 16.13
CA GLU A 85 0.36 -15.91 17.15
C GLU A 85 1.27 -17.04 16.69
N PRO A 86 2.16 -17.54 17.54
CA PRO A 86 3.01 -18.69 17.21
C PRO A 86 2.18 -19.92 16.82
N ARG A 87 2.55 -20.55 15.72
CA ARG A 87 1.96 -21.81 15.22
C ARG A 87 3.09 -22.78 14.87
N PRO A 88 3.74 -23.38 15.89
CA PRO A 88 4.90 -24.25 15.71
C PRO A 88 4.59 -25.48 14.82
N ASP A 89 3.33 -25.91 14.78
CA ASP A 89 2.87 -27.02 13.95
C ASP A 89 2.40 -26.59 12.55
N ALA A 90 2.63 -25.34 12.14
CA ALA A 90 2.20 -24.86 10.84
C ALA A 90 2.96 -25.58 9.72
N ASP A 91 2.21 -26.07 8.72
CA ASP A 91 2.81 -26.58 7.49
C ASP A 91 3.33 -25.40 6.64
N LEU A 92 4.64 -25.20 6.67
CA LEU A 92 5.31 -24.09 5.95
C LEU A 92 5.36 -24.30 4.43
N THR A 93 4.95 -25.47 3.91
CA THR A 93 4.89 -25.74 2.47
C THR A 93 3.59 -25.25 1.85
N ARG A 94 2.56 -25.00 2.67
CA ARG A 94 1.25 -24.55 2.21
C ARG A 94 1.20 -23.04 1.98
N VAL A 95 0.45 -22.66 0.96
CA VAL A 95 0.04 -21.25 0.79
C VAL A 95 -1.01 -20.93 1.87
N ARG A 96 -0.75 -19.90 2.67
CA ARG A 96 -1.68 -19.40 3.67
C ARG A 96 -1.98 -17.92 3.42
N GLN A 97 -3.26 -17.60 3.27
CA GLN A 97 -3.75 -16.23 3.02
C GLN A 97 -2.99 -15.52 1.86
N GLY A 98 -2.67 -16.28 0.80
CA GLY A 98 -1.94 -15.78 -0.39
C GLY A 98 -0.41 -15.80 -0.27
N PHE A 99 0.16 -16.06 0.90
CA PHE A 99 1.61 -16.13 1.10
C PHE A 99 2.14 -17.56 0.97
N VAL A 100 3.18 -17.71 0.16
CA VAL A 100 3.89 -18.99 -0.06
C VAL A 100 4.97 -19.15 1.01
N SER A 101 5.02 -20.33 1.65
CA SER A 101 6.00 -20.62 2.70
C SER A 101 6.12 -19.50 3.75
N PRO A 102 5.02 -19.05 4.37
CA PRO A 102 5.06 -18.01 5.38
C PRO A 102 5.65 -18.54 6.68
N GLU A 103 6.12 -17.65 7.54
CA GLU A 103 6.65 -17.96 8.87
C GLU A 103 5.63 -18.74 9.74
N PRO A 104 6.11 -19.50 10.79
CA PRO A 104 5.27 -20.36 11.64
C PRO A 104 4.40 -19.57 12.63
N TYR A 105 3.62 -18.64 12.11
CA TYR A 105 2.66 -17.85 12.87
C TYR A 105 1.28 -17.92 12.23
N GLU A 106 0.26 -17.49 12.96
CA GLU A 106 -1.08 -17.19 12.45
C GLU A 106 -1.33 -15.70 12.59
N SER A 107 -1.95 -15.11 11.58
CA SER A 107 -2.33 -13.69 11.58
C SER A 107 -3.76 -13.54 12.09
N VAL A 108 -3.94 -13.00 13.29
CA VAL A 108 -5.22 -12.91 14.01
C VAL A 108 -5.62 -11.44 14.20
N PHE A 109 -6.87 -11.13 13.89
CA PHE A 109 -7.41 -9.79 14.15
C PHE A 109 -7.66 -9.57 15.65
N ASP A 110 -7.09 -8.50 16.17
CA ASP A 110 -7.24 -8.02 17.55
C ASP A 110 -6.87 -6.53 17.59
N TYR A 111 -7.87 -5.70 17.84
CA TYR A 111 -7.72 -4.24 17.82
C TYR A 111 -7.67 -3.63 19.22
N SER A 112 -7.56 -4.45 20.25
CA SER A 112 -7.44 -3.98 21.62
C SER A 112 -6.14 -3.19 21.85
N TYR A 113 -6.12 -2.38 22.92
CA TYR A 113 -4.93 -1.63 23.31
C TYR A 113 -3.69 -2.50 23.46
N ASP A 114 -3.81 -3.60 24.21
CA ASP A 114 -2.69 -4.51 24.49
C ASP A 114 -2.20 -5.22 23.24
N ALA A 115 -3.10 -5.59 22.32
CA ALA A 115 -2.73 -6.23 21.06
C ALA A 115 -1.97 -5.28 20.14
N VAL A 116 -2.40 -4.02 20.06
CA VAL A 116 -1.70 -2.97 19.30
C VAL A 116 -0.30 -2.77 19.85
N MET A 117 -0.14 -2.62 21.17
CA MET A 117 1.17 -2.43 21.80
C MET A 117 2.10 -3.64 21.57
N ARG A 118 1.61 -4.87 21.78
CA ARG A 118 2.39 -6.10 21.51
C ARG A 118 2.76 -6.24 20.04
N SER A 119 1.84 -5.90 19.11
CA SER A 119 2.11 -5.95 17.68
C SER A 119 3.19 -4.95 17.28
N TYR A 120 3.14 -3.73 17.82
CA TYR A 120 4.16 -2.70 17.62
C TYR A 120 5.55 -3.17 18.07
N GLU A 121 5.67 -3.69 19.29
CA GLU A 121 6.95 -4.19 19.80
C GLU A 121 7.48 -5.39 19.00
N GLY A 122 6.59 -6.30 18.59
CA GLY A 122 6.95 -7.41 17.71
C GLY A 122 7.47 -6.94 16.35
N SER A 123 6.84 -5.93 15.76
CA SER A 123 7.28 -5.33 14.49
C SER A 123 8.64 -4.63 14.65
N ARG A 124 8.88 -3.89 15.72
CA ARG A 124 10.20 -3.30 16.01
C ARG A 124 11.29 -4.35 16.12
N ALA A 125 11.00 -5.46 16.77
CA ALA A 125 11.95 -6.56 16.92
C ALA A 125 12.30 -7.20 15.56
N ARG A 126 11.33 -7.41 14.66
CA ARG A 126 11.56 -7.96 13.33
C ARG A 126 12.24 -6.97 12.40
N LEU A 127 11.82 -5.70 12.40
CA LEU A 127 12.42 -4.63 11.59
C LEU A 127 13.80 -4.18 12.10
N ARG A 128 14.13 -4.43 13.39
CA ARG A 128 15.38 -4.01 14.05
C ARG A 128 15.64 -2.50 13.93
N ARG A 129 14.57 -1.70 13.84
CA ARG A 129 14.63 -0.25 13.74
C ARG A 129 13.33 0.39 14.25
N ASP A 130 13.37 1.71 14.42
CA ASP A 130 12.18 2.47 14.75
C ASP A 130 11.21 2.51 13.56
N ILE A 131 9.93 2.61 13.87
CA ILE A 131 8.83 2.68 12.93
C ILE A 131 8.42 4.15 12.83
N ASP A 132 8.39 4.71 11.62
CA ASP A 132 8.01 6.11 11.42
C ASP A 132 6.48 6.27 11.34
N VAL A 133 5.79 5.34 10.67
CA VAL A 133 4.33 5.40 10.46
C VAL A 133 3.69 4.09 10.86
N LEU A 134 2.60 4.16 11.63
CA LEU A 134 1.88 2.98 12.09
C LEU A 134 0.42 3.02 11.63
N TYR A 135 0.03 2.02 10.84
CA TYR A 135 -1.34 1.87 10.33
C TYR A 135 -2.12 0.80 11.09
N VAL A 136 -3.44 0.97 11.16
CA VAL A 136 -4.36 -0.12 11.54
C VAL A 136 -4.75 -0.89 10.30
N HIS A 137 -4.54 -2.19 10.31
CA HIS A 137 -4.71 -3.07 9.15
C HIS A 137 -6.15 -3.59 9.06
N ASP A 138 -6.77 -3.40 7.90
CA ASP A 138 -8.05 -4.04 7.51
C ASP A 138 -9.19 -3.88 8.53
N LEU A 139 -9.38 -2.70 9.10
CA LEU A 139 -10.39 -2.46 10.14
C LEU A 139 -11.83 -2.49 9.61
N GLY A 140 -12.07 -2.39 8.31
CA GLY A 140 -13.37 -2.09 7.71
C GLY A 140 -14.30 -3.29 7.50
N ARG A 141 -15.47 -2.99 6.91
CA ARG A 141 -16.53 -3.99 6.64
C ARG A 141 -16.10 -5.05 5.65
N ARG A 142 -15.22 -4.74 4.71
CA ARG A 142 -14.70 -5.73 3.75
C ARG A 142 -13.99 -6.90 4.43
N ALA A 143 -13.26 -6.62 5.51
CA ALA A 143 -12.55 -7.64 6.26
C ALA A 143 -13.44 -8.35 7.29
N HIS A 144 -14.44 -7.67 7.86
CA HIS A 144 -15.14 -8.13 9.04
C HIS A 144 -16.64 -8.36 8.86
N GLY A 145 -17.25 -7.89 7.77
CA GLY A 145 -18.69 -8.02 7.54
C GLY A 145 -19.50 -7.42 8.68
N GLU A 146 -20.41 -8.21 9.23
CA GLU A 146 -21.29 -7.81 10.32
C GLU A 146 -20.57 -7.57 11.67
N ARG A 147 -19.38 -8.12 11.84
CA ARG A 147 -18.56 -7.89 13.06
C ARG A 147 -17.90 -6.51 13.09
N HIS A 148 -17.86 -5.81 11.95
CA HIS A 148 -17.19 -4.51 11.85
C HIS A 148 -17.59 -3.50 12.94
N PRO A 149 -18.89 -3.26 13.27
CA PRO A 149 -19.22 -2.26 14.28
C PRO A 149 -18.63 -2.56 15.66
N HIS A 150 -18.58 -3.85 16.03
CA HIS A 150 -17.97 -4.26 17.30
C HIS A 150 -16.45 -4.05 17.29
N LEU A 151 -15.76 -4.48 16.23
CA LEU A 151 -14.32 -4.35 16.11
C LEU A 151 -13.87 -2.89 15.93
N PHE A 152 -14.68 -2.08 15.28
CA PHE A 152 -14.44 -0.64 15.19
C PHE A 152 -14.56 0.04 16.57
N ALA A 153 -15.58 -0.33 17.37
CA ALA A 153 -15.72 0.17 18.72
C ALA A 153 -14.54 -0.28 19.61
N GLU A 154 -14.15 -1.56 19.55
CA GLU A 154 -12.96 -2.08 20.26
C GLU A 154 -11.70 -1.29 19.89
N PHE A 155 -11.51 -1.01 18.59
CA PHE A 155 -10.40 -0.19 18.13
C PHE A 155 -10.44 1.22 18.72
N MET A 156 -11.57 1.92 18.64
CA MET A 156 -11.68 3.31 19.14
C MET A 156 -11.51 3.39 20.66
N ASP A 157 -12.02 2.39 21.39
CA ASP A 157 -11.92 2.32 22.84
C ASP A 157 -10.53 1.93 23.37
N GLY A 158 -9.80 1.13 22.59
CA GLY A 158 -8.49 0.56 22.99
C GLY A 158 -7.37 0.89 22.03
N GLY A 159 -7.38 0.31 20.83
CA GLY A 159 -6.29 0.40 19.86
C GLY A 159 -5.95 1.81 19.43
N TYR A 160 -6.94 2.69 19.26
CA TYR A 160 -6.71 4.09 18.95
C TYR A 160 -5.97 4.83 20.09
N LYS A 161 -6.29 4.51 21.34
CA LYS A 161 -5.58 5.07 22.51
C LYS A 161 -4.11 4.64 22.51
N ALA A 162 -3.84 3.37 22.17
CA ALA A 162 -2.46 2.87 22.02
C ALA A 162 -1.70 3.60 20.91
N LEU A 163 -2.31 3.76 19.72
CA LEU A 163 -1.71 4.52 18.62
C LEU A 163 -1.39 5.97 19.01
N ARG A 164 -2.34 6.65 19.66
CA ARG A 164 -2.13 8.00 20.16
C ARG A 164 -1.00 8.07 21.16
N GLN A 165 -0.94 7.14 22.10
CA GLN A 165 0.15 7.08 23.07
C GLN A 165 1.51 6.91 22.38
N LEU A 166 1.62 6.04 21.37
CA LEU A 166 2.85 5.85 20.62
C LEU A 166 3.26 7.12 19.85
N ARG A 167 2.30 7.80 19.21
CA ARG A 167 2.56 9.04 18.49
C ARG A 167 2.91 10.19 19.42
N ASP A 168 2.08 10.42 20.45
CA ASP A 168 2.23 11.54 21.37
C ASP A 168 3.51 11.38 22.22
N GLY A 169 3.93 10.12 22.48
CA GLY A 169 5.21 9.78 23.12
C GLY A 169 6.43 9.80 22.17
N GLY A 170 6.23 10.06 20.88
CA GLY A 170 7.30 10.14 19.89
C GLY A 170 7.88 8.79 19.45
N ALA A 171 7.23 7.68 19.81
CA ALA A 171 7.64 6.33 19.40
C ALA A 171 7.36 6.06 17.91
N VAL A 172 6.33 6.73 17.34
CA VAL A 172 6.07 6.84 15.91
C VAL A 172 5.77 8.30 15.56
N GLN A 173 5.96 8.67 14.28
CA GLN A 173 5.76 10.04 13.83
C GLN A 173 4.36 10.32 13.29
N ALA A 174 3.68 9.28 12.78
CA ALA A 174 2.33 9.40 12.23
C ALA A 174 1.54 8.10 12.43
N ILE A 175 0.21 8.24 12.54
CA ILE A 175 -0.74 7.13 12.69
C ILE A 175 -1.87 7.24 11.67
N GLY A 176 -2.43 6.09 11.28
CA GLY A 176 -3.56 6.04 10.35
C GLY A 176 -4.16 4.65 10.18
N LEU A 177 -4.96 4.49 9.14
CA LEU A 177 -5.52 3.19 8.73
C LEU A 177 -4.87 2.74 7.41
N GLY A 178 -4.64 1.43 7.28
CA GLY A 178 -4.21 0.76 6.05
C GLY A 178 -5.28 -0.22 5.59
N VAL A 179 -6.12 0.18 4.66
CA VAL A 179 -7.38 -0.49 4.33
C VAL A 179 -7.67 -0.53 2.83
N ASN A 180 -8.60 -1.41 2.42
CA ASN A 180 -9.10 -1.56 1.05
C ASN A 180 -10.49 -0.90 0.84
N GLU A 181 -10.88 0.02 1.71
CA GLU A 181 -12.14 0.76 1.67
C GLU A 181 -11.95 2.12 2.33
N TRP A 182 -12.58 3.15 1.81
CA TRP A 182 -12.41 4.51 2.32
C TRP A 182 -13.46 4.90 3.37
N GLU A 183 -14.58 4.21 3.41
CA GLU A 183 -15.71 4.49 4.31
C GLU A 183 -15.30 4.40 5.78
N VAL A 184 -14.56 3.35 6.15
CA VAL A 184 -14.05 3.22 7.52
C VAL A 184 -13.02 4.29 7.89
N CYS A 185 -12.35 4.88 6.91
CA CYS A 185 -11.46 6.01 7.15
C CYS A 185 -12.25 7.28 7.48
N GLU A 186 -13.40 7.52 6.83
CA GLU A 186 -14.31 8.62 7.18
C GLU A 186 -14.88 8.43 8.59
N ASP A 187 -15.36 7.22 8.90
CA ASP A 187 -15.82 6.88 10.25
C ASP A 187 -14.74 7.13 11.31
N ALA A 188 -13.51 6.71 11.05
CA ALA A 188 -12.40 6.94 11.96
C ALA A 188 -12.08 8.43 12.13
N LEU A 189 -12.07 9.21 11.04
CA LEU A 189 -11.82 10.66 11.08
C LEU A 189 -12.95 11.44 11.80
N ALA A 190 -14.16 10.90 11.85
CA ALA A 190 -15.24 11.50 12.65
C ALA A 190 -15.01 11.35 14.16
N HIS A 191 -14.24 10.34 14.59
CA HIS A 191 -14.05 9.99 15.99
C HIS A 191 -12.62 10.19 16.51
N GLY A 192 -11.66 10.38 15.62
CA GLY A 192 -10.25 10.47 15.97
C GLY A 192 -9.45 11.41 15.10
N ASP A 193 -8.20 11.60 15.52
CA ASP A 193 -7.23 12.46 14.86
C ASP A 193 -6.10 11.59 14.28
N PHE A 194 -6.05 11.51 12.96
CA PHE A 194 -5.10 10.71 12.19
C PHE A 194 -4.31 11.59 11.23
N ASP A 195 -3.09 11.16 10.94
CA ASP A 195 -2.13 11.95 10.16
C ASP A 195 -2.09 11.52 8.69
N ILE A 196 -2.27 10.22 8.42
CA ILE A 196 -2.05 9.63 7.11
C ILE A 196 -2.90 8.37 6.96
N MET A 197 -3.42 8.11 5.75
CA MET A 197 -4.14 6.88 5.43
C MET A 197 -3.44 6.15 4.28
N LEU A 198 -3.32 4.83 4.38
CA LEU A 198 -2.91 3.96 3.29
C LEU A 198 -4.17 3.34 2.70
N LEU A 199 -4.55 3.82 1.52
CA LEU A 199 -5.75 3.41 0.80
C LEU A 199 -5.37 2.49 -0.36
N ALA A 200 -5.69 1.20 -0.25
CA ALA A 200 -5.31 0.22 -1.25
C ALA A 200 -6.40 0.04 -2.33
N GLY A 201 -6.03 0.37 -3.57
CA GLY A 201 -6.85 0.13 -4.76
C GLY A 201 -8.14 0.96 -4.86
N ARG A 202 -8.31 2.04 -4.10
CA ARG A 202 -9.54 2.85 -4.04
C ARG A 202 -9.39 4.29 -4.55
N TYR A 203 -8.17 4.70 -4.88
CA TYR A 203 -7.90 5.89 -5.68
C TYR A 203 -6.81 5.58 -6.70
N THR A 204 -7.22 5.01 -7.83
CA THR A 204 -6.35 4.52 -8.91
C THR A 204 -6.94 4.94 -10.26
N LEU A 205 -6.22 4.68 -11.35
CA LEU A 205 -6.73 4.91 -12.69
C LEU A 205 -8.05 4.15 -12.98
N LEU A 206 -8.27 3.03 -12.29
CA LEU A 206 -9.48 2.19 -12.44
C LEU A 206 -10.60 2.56 -11.45
N GLU A 207 -10.24 3.05 -10.26
CA GLU A 207 -11.15 3.32 -9.14
C GLU A 207 -10.97 4.74 -8.61
N GLN A 208 -12.04 5.56 -8.58
CA GLN A 208 -11.99 6.92 -8.06
C GLN A 208 -13.13 7.24 -7.07
N THR A 209 -13.79 6.23 -6.50
CA THR A 209 -14.94 6.43 -5.60
C THR A 209 -14.60 7.25 -4.35
N ALA A 210 -13.35 7.21 -3.88
CA ALA A 210 -12.88 8.01 -2.75
C ALA A 210 -12.87 9.54 -3.03
N LEU A 211 -12.96 9.96 -4.29
CA LEU A 211 -12.85 11.37 -4.70
C LEU A 211 -14.04 12.21 -4.24
N THR A 212 -15.22 11.59 -4.08
CA THR A 212 -16.47 12.34 -3.86
C THR A 212 -16.59 12.92 -2.45
N SER A 213 -16.17 12.20 -1.44
CA SER A 213 -16.30 12.58 -0.03
C SER A 213 -14.99 12.48 0.74
N PHE A 214 -14.30 11.34 0.65
CA PHE A 214 -13.15 11.05 1.49
C PHE A 214 -11.92 11.93 1.21
N LEU A 215 -11.53 12.12 -0.05
CA LEU A 215 -10.38 12.96 -0.39
C LEU A 215 -10.60 14.45 -0.04
N PRO A 216 -11.79 15.05 -0.26
CA PRO A 216 -12.12 16.38 0.27
C PRO A 216 -12.04 16.47 1.80
N LEU A 217 -12.51 15.44 2.53
CA LEU A 217 -12.37 15.36 3.99
C LEU A 217 -10.90 15.31 4.40
N CYS A 218 -10.08 14.51 3.72
CA CYS A 218 -8.63 14.45 3.96
C CYS A 218 -7.96 15.80 3.73
N GLN A 219 -8.36 16.54 2.70
CA GLN A 219 -7.86 17.89 2.45
C GLN A 219 -8.22 18.83 3.59
N GLN A 220 -9.47 18.83 4.04
CA GLN A 220 -9.94 19.65 5.15
C GLN A 220 -9.20 19.32 6.46
N ARG A 221 -8.98 18.04 6.73
CA ARG A 221 -8.30 17.54 7.94
C ARG A 221 -6.77 17.51 7.83
N LYS A 222 -6.19 17.85 6.66
CA LYS A 222 -4.76 17.80 6.35
C LYS A 222 -4.16 16.39 6.49
N VAL A 223 -4.96 15.36 6.20
CA VAL A 223 -4.56 13.95 6.22
C VAL A 223 -3.88 13.60 4.91
N GLY A 224 -2.67 13.03 4.98
CA GLY A 224 -1.97 12.53 3.78
C GLY A 224 -2.51 11.18 3.33
N ILE A 225 -2.38 10.88 2.03
CA ILE A 225 -2.79 9.59 1.45
C ILE A 225 -1.57 8.89 0.85
N VAL A 226 -1.41 7.62 1.17
CA VAL A 226 -0.54 6.68 0.44
C VAL A 226 -1.44 5.74 -0.34
N VAL A 227 -1.23 5.64 -1.64
CA VAL A 227 -2.01 4.74 -2.49
C VAL A 227 -1.29 3.40 -2.58
N GLY A 228 -1.84 2.39 -1.89
CA GLY A 228 -1.43 1.00 -2.00
C GLY A 228 -2.06 0.33 -3.22
N GLY A 229 -1.37 -0.66 -3.80
CA GLY A 229 -1.88 -1.42 -4.93
C GLY A 229 -2.33 -0.57 -6.13
N PRO A 230 -1.53 0.39 -6.62
CA PRO A 230 -1.92 1.30 -7.70
C PRO A 230 -2.27 0.56 -9.00
N TYR A 231 -1.85 -0.70 -9.11
CA TYR A 231 -2.14 -1.58 -10.26
C TYR A 231 -3.38 -2.47 -10.08
N ASN A 232 -4.19 -2.30 -9.03
CA ASN A 232 -5.41 -3.08 -8.78
C ASN A 232 -5.20 -4.60 -9.00
N SER A 233 -4.43 -5.23 -8.10
CA SER A 233 -4.03 -6.65 -8.18
C SER A 233 -3.20 -7.00 -9.43
N GLY A 234 -2.55 -6.01 -10.05
CA GLY A 234 -1.71 -6.20 -11.23
C GLY A 234 -2.43 -6.07 -12.57
N ILE A 235 -3.76 -5.87 -12.58
CA ILE A 235 -4.53 -5.77 -13.82
C ILE A 235 -4.10 -4.57 -14.70
N LEU A 236 -3.52 -3.52 -14.09
CA LEU A 236 -3.02 -2.33 -14.79
C LEU A 236 -1.49 -2.37 -15.04
N ALA A 237 -0.79 -3.43 -14.63
CA ALA A 237 0.67 -3.48 -14.65
C ALA A 237 1.29 -4.11 -15.89
N HIS A 238 0.48 -4.68 -16.79
CA HIS A 238 1.01 -5.49 -17.90
C HIS A 238 1.30 -4.62 -19.14
N ASP A 239 2.58 -4.48 -19.43
CA ASP A 239 3.06 -3.94 -20.70
C ASP A 239 4.03 -4.89 -21.42
N GLY A 240 4.20 -6.11 -20.89
CA GLY A 240 5.12 -7.13 -21.40
C GLY A 240 6.59 -6.92 -21.02
N ARG A 241 6.92 -5.81 -20.31
CA ARG A 241 8.28 -5.46 -19.86
C ARG A 241 8.46 -5.74 -18.36
N TYR A 242 9.69 -5.73 -17.89
CA TYR A 242 10.06 -5.84 -16.47
C TYR A 242 9.46 -7.04 -15.73
N GLY A 243 9.19 -8.16 -16.43
CA GLY A 243 8.60 -9.36 -15.84
C GLY A 243 7.10 -9.27 -15.54
N MET A 244 6.47 -8.13 -15.79
CA MET A 244 5.04 -7.92 -15.60
C MET A 244 4.26 -8.38 -16.83
N ARG A 245 4.04 -9.70 -16.91
CA ARG A 245 3.26 -10.30 -17.99
C ARG A 245 1.77 -10.30 -17.64
N ARG A 246 0.93 -10.14 -18.68
CA ARG A 246 -0.51 -10.33 -18.52
C ARG A 246 -0.77 -11.75 -18.00
N GLN A 247 -1.32 -11.83 -16.79
CA GLN A 247 -1.74 -13.10 -16.21
C GLN A 247 -3.15 -13.42 -16.67
N ALA A 248 -3.42 -14.69 -16.94
CA ALA A 248 -4.77 -15.16 -17.20
C ALA A 248 -5.17 -16.18 -16.11
N PRO A 249 -6.34 -16.02 -15.45
CA PRO A 249 -7.29 -14.90 -15.62
C PRO A 249 -6.74 -13.56 -15.09
N LEU A 250 -7.28 -12.44 -15.62
CA LEU A 250 -7.01 -11.12 -15.06
C LEU A 250 -7.56 -11.06 -13.63
N MET A 251 -6.77 -10.55 -12.71
CA MET A 251 -7.11 -10.49 -11.28
C MET A 251 -7.53 -9.07 -10.89
N TYR A 252 -8.60 -8.97 -10.11
CA TYR A 252 -9.05 -7.75 -9.48
C TYR A 252 -9.49 -8.08 -8.05
N GLU A 253 -9.09 -7.28 -7.06
CA GLU A 253 -9.39 -7.53 -5.65
C GLU A 253 -9.03 -8.96 -5.19
N TYR A 254 -7.90 -9.48 -5.69
CA TYR A 254 -7.38 -10.83 -5.39
C TYR A 254 -8.25 -11.99 -5.92
N GLN A 255 -9.21 -11.69 -6.81
CA GLN A 255 -10.10 -12.68 -7.45
C GLN A 255 -10.11 -12.47 -8.99
N PRO A 256 -10.63 -13.42 -9.77
CA PRO A 256 -10.84 -13.20 -11.20
C PRO A 256 -11.66 -11.93 -11.43
N ALA A 257 -11.18 -11.06 -12.33
CA ALA A 257 -11.82 -9.78 -12.61
C ALA A 257 -13.21 -9.99 -13.25
N PRO A 258 -14.24 -9.28 -12.76
CA PRO A 258 -15.57 -9.34 -13.35
C PRO A 258 -15.57 -8.68 -14.75
N PRO A 259 -16.53 -9.06 -15.63
CA PRO A 259 -16.57 -8.62 -17.04
C PRO A 259 -16.53 -7.10 -17.24
N GLU A 260 -17.21 -6.34 -16.38
CA GLU A 260 -17.24 -4.87 -16.42
C GLU A 260 -15.85 -4.25 -16.15
N ILE A 261 -15.08 -4.82 -15.23
CA ILE A 261 -13.71 -4.39 -14.97
C ILE A 261 -12.80 -4.73 -16.15
N VAL A 262 -12.94 -5.93 -16.73
CA VAL A 262 -12.18 -6.32 -17.92
C VAL A 262 -12.49 -5.37 -19.09
N ALA A 263 -13.76 -5.02 -19.31
CA ALA A 263 -14.14 -4.07 -20.35
C ALA A 263 -13.57 -2.67 -20.11
N ARG A 264 -13.59 -2.20 -18.85
CA ARG A 264 -13.01 -0.90 -18.49
C ARG A 264 -11.49 -0.88 -18.71
N VAL A 265 -10.77 -1.93 -18.34
CA VAL A 265 -9.33 -2.06 -18.61
C VAL A 265 -9.05 -2.06 -20.12
N ALA A 266 -9.84 -2.80 -20.91
CA ALA A 266 -9.69 -2.81 -22.36
C ALA A 266 -9.90 -1.41 -22.98
N ALA A 267 -10.84 -0.62 -22.45
CA ALA A 267 -11.05 0.76 -22.90
C ALA A 267 -9.84 1.67 -22.55
N LEU A 268 -9.27 1.52 -21.35
CA LEU A 268 -8.03 2.20 -20.95
C LEU A 268 -6.86 1.82 -21.87
N GLU A 269 -6.67 0.52 -22.13
CA GLU A 269 -5.64 0.01 -23.05
C GLU A 269 -5.79 0.60 -24.47
N ALA A 270 -7.01 0.73 -24.98
CA ALA A 270 -7.25 1.30 -26.30
C ALA A 270 -6.82 2.78 -26.38
N VAL A 271 -7.05 3.59 -25.34
CA VAL A 271 -6.52 4.96 -25.27
C VAL A 271 -4.99 4.95 -25.15
N CYS A 272 -4.44 4.09 -24.29
CA CYS A 272 -2.99 3.91 -24.14
C CYS A 272 -2.31 3.62 -25.49
N GLN A 273 -2.87 2.71 -26.27
CA GLN A 273 -2.33 2.33 -27.61
C GLN A 273 -2.34 3.51 -28.58
N ARG A 274 -3.42 4.30 -28.63
CA ARG A 274 -3.51 5.48 -29.52
C ARG A 274 -2.46 6.54 -29.23
N HIS A 275 -2.11 6.71 -27.96
CA HIS A 275 -1.13 7.70 -27.53
C HIS A 275 0.29 7.15 -27.33
N GLY A 276 0.51 5.84 -27.50
CA GLY A 276 1.80 5.20 -27.22
C GLY A 276 2.20 5.25 -25.74
N VAL A 277 1.22 5.32 -24.82
CA VAL A 277 1.45 5.41 -23.37
C VAL A 277 1.32 4.01 -22.74
N PRO A 278 2.32 3.53 -21.98
CA PRO A 278 2.15 2.30 -21.21
C PRO A 278 1.07 2.44 -20.13
N LEU A 279 0.15 1.47 -20.04
CA LEU A 279 -0.92 1.49 -19.03
C LEU A 279 -0.36 1.58 -17.61
N ALA A 280 0.74 0.86 -17.32
CA ALA A 280 1.41 0.89 -16.03
C ALA A 280 1.93 2.29 -15.66
N SER A 281 2.41 3.06 -16.64
CA SER A 281 2.86 4.44 -16.44
C SER A 281 1.68 5.35 -16.05
N ALA A 282 0.57 5.27 -16.79
CA ALA A 282 -0.63 6.02 -16.47
C ALA A 282 -1.19 5.64 -15.09
N ALA A 283 -1.17 4.36 -14.73
CA ALA A 283 -1.66 3.88 -13.45
C ALA A 283 -0.85 4.39 -12.24
N LEU A 284 0.47 4.57 -12.39
CA LEU A 284 1.31 5.14 -11.32
C LEU A 284 1.16 6.66 -11.21
N GLN A 285 1.06 7.34 -12.35
CA GLN A 285 1.08 8.81 -12.36
C GLN A 285 -0.28 9.42 -11.98
N PHE A 286 -1.39 8.78 -12.38
CA PHE A 286 -2.74 9.30 -12.14
C PHE A 286 -3.01 9.65 -10.66
N PRO A 287 -2.78 8.77 -9.67
CA PRO A 287 -3.09 9.09 -8.28
C PRO A 287 -2.28 10.27 -7.74
N LEU A 288 -1.05 10.45 -8.20
CA LEU A 288 -0.14 11.48 -7.73
C LEU A 288 -0.55 12.90 -8.15
N ALA A 289 -1.47 13.04 -9.10
CA ALA A 289 -2.03 14.34 -9.45
C ALA A 289 -2.90 14.94 -8.34
N HIS A 290 -3.39 14.12 -7.41
CA HIS A 290 -4.20 14.61 -6.30
C HIS A 290 -3.32 15.17 -5.17
N PRO A 291 -3.54 16.40 -4.69
CA PRO A 291 -2.64 17.08 -3.75
C PRO A 291 -2.51 16.39 -2.38
N GLN A 292 -3.46 15.53 -1.99
CA GLN A 292 -3.38 14.75 -0.76
C GLN A 292 -2.58 13.45 -0.92
N VAL A 293 -2.30 13.00 -2.14
CA VAL A 293 -1.53 11.77 -2.38
C VAL A 293 -0.05 12.07 -2.27
N LEU A 294 0.58 11.46 -1.28
CA LEU A 294 2.00 11.62 -0.97
C LEU A 294 2.87 10.61 -1.71
N SER A 295 2.35 9.40 -1.95
CA SER A 295 3.11 8.29 -2.52
C SER A 295 2.19 7.27 -3.14
N VAL A 296 2.70 6.56 -4.15
CA VAL A 296 2.15 5.31 -4.67
C VAL A 296 3.10 4.17 -4.32
N ILE A 297 2.58 3.06 -3.78
CA ILE A 297 3.40 1.93 -3.32
C ILE A 297 3.02 0.64 -4.05
N PRO A 298 3.52 0.41 -5.27
CA PRO A 298 3.39 -0.88 -5.93
C PRO A 298 4.15 -1.95 -5.17
N GLY A 299 3.67 -3.21 -5.25
CA GLY A 299 4.42 -4.36 -4.76
C GLY A 299 5.60 -4.64 -5.70
N MET A 300 6.80 -4.77 -5.14
CA MET A 300 8.03 -4.99 -5.90
C MET A 300 8.85 -6.12 -5.27
N GLY A 301 8.97 -7.24 -5.97
CA GLY A 301 9.65 -8.45 -5.48
C GLY A 301 11.01 -8.74 -6.13
N ASN A 302 11.46 -7.89 -7.05
CA ASN A 302 12.77 -8.02 -7.72
C ASN A 302 13.25 -6.65 -8.24
N PRO A 303 14.56 -6.51 -8.56
CA PRO A 303 15.13 -5.24 -9.04
C PRO A 303 14.54 -4.72 -10.37
N ASP A 304 14.08 -5.61 -11.26
CA ASP A 304 13.50 -5.18 -12.55
C ASP A 304 12.13 -4.50 -12.34
N GLU A 305 11.30 -5.04 -11.45
CA GLU A 305 10.03 -4.40 -11.07
C GLU A 305 10.26 -3.01 -10.45
N VAL A 306 11.33 -2.83 -9.68
CA VAL A 306 11.71 -1.52 -9.10
C VAL A 306 12.11 -0.52 -10.21
N ARG A 307 13.04 -0.92 -11.09
CA ARG A 307 13.49 -0.07 -12.20
C ARG A 307 12.32 0.27 -13.14
N GLY A 308 11.48 -0.72 -13.44
CA GLY A 308 10.28 -0.51 -14.25
C GLY A 308 9.31 0.50 -13.63
N ALA A 309 9.02 0.38 -12.34
CA ALA A 309 8.16 1.32 -11.63
C ALA A 309 8.75 2.76 -11.65
N LYS A 310 10.08 2.90 -11.50
CA LYS A 310 10.74 4.19 -11.60
C LYS A 310 10.65 4.78 -13.00
N GLU A 311 10.92 3.99 -14.04
CA GLU A 311 10.81 4.42 -15.44
C GLU A 311 9.37 4.85 -15.75
N TRP A 312 8.36 4.06 -15.39
CA TRP A 312 6.96 4.38 -15.64
C TRP A 312 6.50 5.63 -14.90
N LEU A 313 6.99 5.84 -13.69
CA LEU A 313 6.64 7.05 -12.91
C LEU A 313 7.15 8.34 -13.59
N THR A 314 8.29 8.27 -14.28
CA THR A 314 8.95 9.45 -14.88
C THR A 314 8.71 9.59 -16.37
N LEU A 315 8.04 8.63 -17.01
CA LEU A 315 7.76 8.68 -18.45
C LEU A 315 6.85 9.88 -18.76
N PRO A 316 7.19 10.75 -19.74
CA PRO A 316 6.31 11.83 -20.14
C PRO A 316 5.00 11.31 -20.74
N ILE A 317 3.86 11.76 -20.21
CA ILE A 317 2.54 11.43 -20.72
C ILE A 317 1.90 12.71 -21.24
N PRO A 318 1.45 12.77 -22.53
CA PRO A 318 0.92 13.99 -23.11
C PRO A 318 -0.44 14.39 -22.52
N ALA A 319 -0.72 15.69 -22.40
CA ALA A 319 -2.00 16.23 -21.89
C ALA A 319 -3.20 15.69 -22.66
N THR A 320 -3.05 15.45 -23.96
CA THR A 320 -4.10 14.91 -24.82
C THR A 320 -4.55 13.51 -24.41
N PHE A 321 -3.64 12.70 -23.85
CA PHE A 321 -3.98 11.39 -23.29
C PHE A 321 -4.96 11.52 -22.11
N TRP A 322 -4.63 12.37 -21.15
CA TRP A 322 -5.46 12.60 -19.96
C TRP A 322 -6.82 13.22 -20.33
N ALA A 323 -6.81 14.16 -21.28
CA ALA A 323 -8.03 14.77 -21.80
C ALA A 323 -8.96 13.73 -22.46
N GLU A 324 -8.40 12.80 -23.22
CA GLU A 324 -9.18 11.74 -23.85
C GLU A 324 -9.78 10.75 -22.82
N LEU A 325 -9.01 10.35 -21.79
CA LEU A 325 -9.55 9.53 -20.70
C LEU A 325 -10.73 10.19 -20.02
N ARG A 326 -10.66 11.49 -19.77
CA ARG A 326 -11.78 12.26 -19.17
C ARG A 326 -12.97 12.36 -20.12
N ALA A 327 -12.75 12.66 -21.39
CA ALA A 327 -13.80 12.76 -22.40
C ALA A 327 -14.56 11.45 -22.62
N GLN A 328 -13.89 10.31 -22.46
CA GLN A 328 -14.50 8.98 -22.55
C GLN A 328 -15.12 8.49 -21.23
N GLY A 329 -15.09 9.29 -20.14
CA GLY A 329 -15.60 8.89 -18.82
C GLY A 329 -14.79 7.75 -18.17
N LEU A 330 -13.55 7.55 -18.59
CA LEU A 330 -12.65 6.54 -18.02
C LEU A 330 -11.98 7.03 -16.73
N VAL A 331 -11.96 8.33 -16.49
CA VAL A 331 -11.62 8.96 -15.21
C VAL A 331 -12.72 9.92 -14.81
N HIS A 332 -12.89 10.10 -13.49
CA HIS A 332 -13.90 11.00 -12.93
C HIS A 332 -13.70 12.44 -13.44
N PRO A 333 -14.75 13.18 -13.81
CA PRO A 333 -14.63 14.54 -14.37
C PRO A 333 -13.86 15.50 -13.45
N ASP A 334 -14.05 15.37 -12.14
CA ASP A 334 -13.41 16.23 -11.13
C ASP A 334 -12.04 15.71 -10.65
N ALA A 335 -11.57 14.56 -11.15
CA ALA A 335 -10.26 14.05 -10.75
C ALA A 335 -9.15 14.99 -11.22
N PRO A 336 -8.24 15.45 -10.36
CA PRO A 336 -7.01 16.10 -10.79
C PRO A 336 -6.25 15.20 -11.77
N LEU A 337 -5.74 15.80 -12.84
CA LEU A 337 -4.94 15.09 -13.83
C LEU A 337 -3.48 15.54 -13.73
N PRO A 338 -2.51 14.65 -14.02
CA PRO A 338 -1.11 15.03 -14.03
C PRO A 338 -0.85 16.22 -14.98
N GLU A 339 -0.11 17.22 -14.47
CA GLU A 339 0.38 18.29 -15.29
C GLU A 339 1.48 17.75 -16.22
N THR A 340 1.42 18.13 -17.50
CA THR A 340 2.48 17.77 -18.44
C THR A 340 3.67 18.70 -18.24
N ALA A 341 4.85 18.12 -18.13
CA ALA A 341 6.10 18.85 -18.10
C ALA A 341 6.35 19.56 -19.46
#